data_63af714b7f5b69f860b5253e0f50f51a
#
_entry.id   63af714b7f5b69f860b5253e0f50f51a
#
_cell.length_a   1.000
_cell.length_b   1.000
_cell.length_c   1.000
_cell.angle_alpha   90.00
_cell.angle_beta   90.00
_cell.angle_gamma   90.00
#
_symmetry.space_group_name_H-M   'P 1'
#
loop_
_entity.id
_entity.type
_entity.pdbx_description
1 polymer ?
#
loop_
_entity_poly.entity_id
_entity_poly.type
_entity_poly.pdbx_seq_one_letter_code
_entity_poly.pdbx_strand_id
1 'polypeptide(L)'
;LRTQLHIYGENFGNDPSKIYITVGGRTTTTIGCNNNEIYCMIPPKAFDGNIKISIESADGTSSPIEYEFERRFQYVSQTSVGTLVGNEDEQGNSSDVDGDFENARFGNAEWLLMDTFGIQKCLIVNGFKGPIRRINLETQEVSTLMTEGQGLFGGMYYMCFDATGDTLFVSDDHGQSNKDRREIAYLLRSEDFRRARPYVYDRTGYSCAYQPLTKTLYYTVYWQGTIDKAVFDPTTQGMVAKEVFPTYESRNEHAYLTVHPEGKYMYITGANCLYKSMFNPETKEFQKPTMFAGSEGASDWVDSPGTSGRFVWPYQGTFVKNKDYLEAGKSDIYDFYLCDRNGHCIRKITPDGIISTYAGRGSV
;
A
#
# COMPACT_ATOMS: atom_id res chain seq x y z
N LEU A 1 1.60 15.38 -15.39
CA LEU A 1 2.19 15.48 -16.74
C LEU A 1 1.05 15.46 -17.78
N ARG A 2 1.04 16.43 -18.70
CA ARG A 2 0.10 16.43 -19.82
C ARG A 2 0.78 15.79 -21.03
N THR A 3 0.09 14.86 -21.70
CA THR A 3 0.62 14.19 -22.91
C THR A 3 0.64 15.16 -24.06
N GLN A 4 1.78 15.27 -24.72
CA GLN A 4 1.98 16.11 -25.90
C GLN A 4 1.73 15.26 -27.17
N LEU A 5 1.11 15.85 -28.17
CA LEU A 5 0.92 15.26 -29.49
C LEU A 5 1.46 16.23 -30.54
N HIS A 6 2.38 15.74 -31.35
CA HIS A 6 2.92 16.43 -32.50
C HIS A 6 2.37 15.76 -33.77
N ILE A 7 1.79 16.55 -34.64
CA ILE A 7 1.26 16.10 -35.96
C ILE A 7 2.10 16.78 -37.04
N TYR A 8 2.73 15.99 -37.84
CA TYR A 8 3.56 16.44 -38.97
C TYR A 8 2.81 16.27 -40.31
N GLY A 9 2.95 17.24 -41.19
CA GLY A 9 2.33 17.27 -42.47
C GLY A 9 2.73 18.52 -43.27
N GLU A 10 1.84 18.99 -44.14
CA GLU A 10 2.06 20.18 -44.97
C GLU A 10 0.81 21.04 -45.00
N ASN A 11 1.01 22.35 -45.16
CA ASN A 11 -0.06 23.33 -45.34
C ASN A 11 -1.05 23.48 -44.17
N PHE A 12 -0.60 23.29 -42.95
CA PHE A 12 -1.41 23.48 -41.75
C PHE A 12 -1.74 24.95 -41.47
N GLY A 13 -0.96 25.88 -42.03
CA GLY A 13 -1.05 27.32 -41.69
C GLY A 13 -0.37 27.66 -40.36
N ASN A 14 -0.51 28.93 -39.96
CA ASN A 14 0.15 29.46 -38.78
C ASN A 14 -0.83 29.93 -37.70
N ASP A 15 -2.11 29.66 -37.86
CA ASP A 15 -3.17 30.08 -36.93
C ASP A 15 -3.74 28.88 -36.16
N PRO A 16 -3.32 28.67 -34.90
CA PRO A 16 -3.77 27.52 -34.14
C PRO A 16 -5.26 27.58 -33.77
N SER A 17 -5.92 28.77 -33.86
CA SER A 17 -7.34 28.91 -33.57
C SER A 17 -8.25 28.30 -34.63
N LYS A 18 -7.71 28.04 -35.83
CA LYS A 18 -8.38 27.41 -36.94
C LYS A 18 -8.22 25.89 -37.02
N ILE A 19 -7.51 25.31 -36.04
CA ILE A 19 -7.17 23.90 -36.01
C ILE A 19 -7.86 23.21 -34.87
N TYR A 20 -8.74 22.27 -35.18
CA TYR A 20 -9.49 21.48 -34.23
C TYR A 20 -9.04 20.03 -34.29
N ILE A 21 -8.60 19.49 -33.16
CA ILE A 21 -8.13 18.11 -33.06
C ILE A 21 -8.94 17.40 -31.98
N THR A 22 -9.40 16.20 -32.33
CA THR A 22 -10.03 15.29 -31.38
C THR A 22 -9.24 13.98 -31.27
N VAL A 23 -9.15 13.46 -30.06
CA VAL A 23 -8.52 12.17 -29.75
C VAL A 23 -9.52 11.34 -28.95
N GLY A 24 -9.91 10.18 -29.48
CA GLY A 24 -10.95 9.36 -28.86
C GLY A 24 -12.28 10.10 -28.64
N GLY A 25 -12.64 11.00 -29.55
CA GLY A 25 -13.83 11.83 -29.47
C GLY A 25 -13.75 13.04 -28.52
N ARG A 26 -12.59 13.29 -27.89
CA ARG A 26 -12.39 14.46 -27.00
C ARG A 26 -11.53 15.51 -27.68
N THR A 27 -11.96 16.76 -27.59
CA THR A 27 -11.22 17.90 -28.13
C THR A 27 -9.92 18.13 -27.36
N THR A 28 -8.82 18.30 -28.09
CA THR A 28 -7.51 18.69 -27.55
C THR A 28 -7.37 20.21 -27.46
N THR A 29 -6.33 20.68 -26.79
CA THR A 29 -5.94 22.09 -26.84
C THR A 29 -4.78 22.24 -27.80
N THR A 30 -5.00 22.89 -28.96
CA THR A 30 -3.93 23.26 -29.89
C THR A 30 -3.11 24.39 -29.27
N ILE A 31 -1.81 24.18 -29.11
CA ILE A 31 -0.89 25.13 -28.46
C ILE A 31 -0.21 26.00 -29.52
N GLY A 32 0.14 25.42 -30.66
CA GLY A 32 0.78 26.12 -31.75
C GLY A 32 0.78 25.30 -33.02
N CYS A 33 1.02 25.97 -34.14
CA CYS A 33 1.20 25.35 -35.44
C CYS A 33 2.11 26.17 -36.32
N ASN A 34 2.64 25.52 -37.32
CA ASN A 34 3.24 26.11 -38.54
C ASN A 34 2.85 25.27 -39.74
N ASN A 35 3.33 25.62 -40.93
CA ASN A 35 2.96 24.91 -42.16
C ASN A 35 3.22 23.39 -42.13
N ASN A 36 4.12 22.91 -41.27
CA ASN A 36 4.58 21.51 -41.30
C ASN A 36 4.31 20.75 -40.00
N GLU A 37 3.92 21.46 -38.94
CA GLU A 37 3.75 20.85 -37.62
C GLU A 37 2.60 21.50 -36.85
N ILE A 38 1.83 20.66 -36.15
CA ILE A 38 0.86 21.07 -35.17
C ILE A 38 1.28 20.49 -33.81
N TYR A 39 1.28 21.32 -32.77
CA TYR A 39 1.54 20.92 -31.41
C TYR A 39 0.28 21.11 -30.55
N CYS A 40 -0.19 20.03 -29.93
CA CYS A 40 -1.36 20.07 -29.06
C CYS A 40 -1.18 19.26 -27.78
N MET A 41 -2.04 19.56 -26.79
CA MET A 41 -2.07 18.85 -25.51
C MET A 41 -3.29 17.95 -25.44
N ILE A 42 -3.05 16.65 -25.25
CA ILE A 42 -4.13 15.68 -25.04
C ILE A 42 -4.74 15.89 -23.66
N PRO A 43 -6.07 15.97 -23.53
CA PRO A 43 -6.72 16.14 -22.25
C PRO A 43 -6.46 14.93 -21.34
N PRO A 44 -6.37 15.12 -20.01
CA PRO A 44 -6.26 14.02 -19.07
C PRO A 44 -7.48 13.10 -19.18
N LYS A 45 -7.27 11.79 -19.04
CA LYS A 45 -8.30 10.76 -19.19
C LYS A 45 -8.94 10.74 -20.58
N ALA A 46 -8.16 11.01 -21.63
CA ALA A 46 -8.59 10.74 -22.99
C ALA A 46 -8.88 9.24 -23.16
N PHE A 47 -9.85 8.92 -24.02
CA PHE A 47 -10.13 7.52 -24.35
C PHE A 47 -9.27 7.07 -25.53
N ASP A 48 -9.06 5.77 -25.63
CA ASP A 48 -8.54 5.18 -26.86
C ASP A 48 -9.45 5.50 -28.03
N GLY A 49 -8.88 5.77 -29.18
CA GLY A 49 -9.69 6.09 -30.33
C GLY A 49 -8.95 6.76 -31.47
N ASN A 50 -9.69 7.19 -32.45
CA ASN A 50 -9.14 7.81 -33.63
C ASN A 50 -8.69 9.25 -33.35
N ILE A 51 -7.64 9.67 -34.02
CA ILE A 51 -7.21 11.07 -34.04
C ILE A 51 -7.84 11.68 -35.31
N LYS A 52 -8.58 12.77 -35.12
CA LYS A 52 -9.17 13.55 -36.18
C LYS A 52 -8.68 14.97 -36.12
N ILE A 53 -8.43 15.55 -37.27
CA ILE A 53 -8.06 16.95 -37.44
C ILE A 53 -9.07 17.61 -38.40
N SER A 54 -9.46 18.82 -38.07
CA SER A 54 -10.26 19.70 -38.88
C SER A 54 -9.60 21.06 -38.98
N ILE A 55 -9.34 21.56 -40.15
CA ILE A 55 -8.69 22.85 -40.40
C ILE A 55 -9.66 23.75 -41.13
N GLU A 56 -10.00 24.90 -40.56
CA GLU A 56 -10.83 25.89 -41.22
C GLU A 56 -10.10 26.50 -42.42
N SER A 57 -10.86 26.70 -43.48
CA SER A 57 -10.33 27.38 -44.66
C SER A 57 -9.87 28.81 -44.37
N ALA A 58 -8.80 29.22 -45.02
CA ALA A 58 -8.25 30.56 -44.87
C ALA A 58 -9.23 31.66 -45.28
N ASP A 59 -10.14 31.39 -46.22
CA ASP A 59 -11.15 32.32 -46.70
C ASP A 59 -12.43 32.41 -45.84
N GLY A 60 -12.58 31.50 -44.87
CA GLY A 60 -13.72 31.40 -43.95
C GLY A 60 -15.06 31.04 -44.64
N THR A 61 -15.04 30.68 -45.91
CA THR A 61 -16.24 30.38 -46.72
C THR A 61 -16.29 28.96 -47.26
N SER A 62 -15.15 28.30 -47.38
CA SER A 62 -15.03 26.94 -47.83
C SER A 62 -15.19 25.96 -46.65
N SER A 63 -15.63 24.73 -46.97
CA SER A 63 -15.75 23.68 -45.96
C SER A 63 -14.38 23.37 -45.34
N PRO A 64 -14.33 23.08 -44.03
CA PRO A 64 -13.09 22.69 -43.37
C PRO A 64 -12.47 21.44 -44.03
N ILE A 65 -11.16 21.37 -44.03
CA ILE A 65 -10.43 20.18 -44.46
C ILE A 65 -10.39 19.23 -43.26
N GLU A 66 -10.93 18.05 -43.43
CA GLU A 66 -10.97 17.02 -42.37
C GLU A 66 -10.08 15.83 -42.78
N TYR A 67 -9.36 15.34 -41.77
CA TYR A 67 -8.54 14.12 -41.93
C TYR A 67 -8.66 13.26 -40.64
N GLU A 68 -8.86 11.97 -40.81
CA GLU A 68 -8.83 10.97 -39.77
C GLU A 68 -7.62 10.05 -39.94
N PHE A 69 -6.81 9.92 -38.91
CA PHE A 69 -5.61 9.09 -38.95
C PHE A 69 -6.00 7.62 -38.87
N GLU A 70 -5.40 6.78 -39.73
CA GLU A 70 -5.56 5.32 -39.66
C GLU A 70 -5.04 4.74 -38.34
N ARG A 71 -3.96 5.31 -37.83
CA ARG A 71 -3.37 4.89 -36.55
C ARG A 71 -4.18 5.46 -35.40
N ARG A 72 -4.69 4.56 -34.54
CA ARG A 72 -5.45 4.94 -33.37
C ARG A 72 -4.54 5.37 -32.23
N PHE A 73 -4.98 6.38 -31.49
CA PHE A 73 -4.38 6.74 -30.22
C PHE A 73 -4.74 5.69 -29.16
N GLN A 74 -3.74 5.25 -28.42
CA GLN A 74 -3.92 4.39 -27.23
C GLN A 74 -3.45 5.14 -26.01
N TYR A 75 -4.36 5.33 -25.08
CA TYR A 75 -4.05 5.97 -23.80
C TYR A 75 -3.53 4.92 -22.81
N VAL A 76 -2.22 4.86 -22.64
CA VAL A 76 -1.60 3.98 -21.66
C VAL A 76 -1.46 4.76 -20.35
N SER A 77 -2.24 4.36 -19.35
CA SER A 77 -2.06 4.87 -17.99
C SER A 77 -0.77 4.31 -17.41
N GLN A 78 0.19 5.17 -17.19
CA GLN A 78 1.44 4.79 -16.53
C GLN A 78 1.39 5.19 -15.06
N THR A 79 1.51 4.21 -14.18
CA THR A 79 1.70 4.47 -12.77
C THR A 79 3.09 5.04 -12.55
N SER A 80 3.17 6.23 -11.94
CA SER A 80 4.44 6.83 -11.54
C SER A 80 4.60 6.74 -10.02
N VAL A 81 5.83 6.52 -9.58
CA VAL A 81 6.22 6.53 -8.17
C VAL A 81 7.09 7.76 -7.93
N GLY A 82 6.77 8.51 -6.90
CA GLY A 82 7.53 9.67 -6.46
C GLY A 82 7.64 9.71 -4.95
N THR A 83 8.61 10.46 -4.44
CA THR A 83 8.75 10.70 -3.01
C THR A 83 7.60 11.56 -2.52
N LEU A 84 6.88 11.10 -1.52
CA LEU A 84 5.82 11.86 -0.86
C LEU A 84 6.41 12.85 0.14
N VAL A 85 7.30 12.36 1.01
CA VAL A 85 7.93 13.11 2.08
C VAL A 85 9.21 12.40 2.51
N GLY A 86 10.14 13.14 3.05
CA GLY A 86 11.45 12.68 3.48
C GLY A 86 12.55 13.25 2.60
N ASN A 87 13.60 13.72 3.25
CA ASN A 87 14.75 14.34 2.60
C ASN A 87 16.04 13.90 3.33
N GLU A 88 17.17 14.17 2.73
CA GLU A 88 18.49 14.04 3.33
C GLU A 88 19.04 15.43 3.62
N ASP A 89 19.99 15.56 4.55
CA ASP A 89 20.70 16.81 4.74
C ASP A 89 21.72 17.04 3.61
N GLU A 90 22.41 18.18 3.62
CA GLU A 90 23.41 18.55 2.60
C GLU A 90 24.60 17.55 2.55
N GLN A 91 24.79 16.75 3.57
CA GLN A 91 25.82 15.72 3.67
C GLN A 91 25.29 14.32 3.29
N GLY A 92 24.02 14.20 2.92
CA GLY A 92 23.38 12.91 2.59
C GLY A 92 23.05 12.06 3.81
N ASN A 93 22.95 12.65 5.02
CA ASN A 93 22.56 11.91 6.21
C ASN A 93 21.04 11.97 6.39
N SER A 94 20.48 10.85 6.82
CA SER A 94 19.12 10.75 7.29
C SER A 94 19.09 10.73 8.82
N SER A 95 18.18 11.51 9.40
CA SER A 95 17.89 11.52 10.84
C SER A 95 16.42 11.86 11.03
N ASP A 96 15.86 11.55 12.19
CA ASP A 96 14.47 11.90 12.44
C ASP A 96 14.33 13.40 12.74
N VAL A 97 13.68 14.12 11.83
CA VAL A 97 13.41 15.57 11.95
C VAL A 97 11.94 15.81 11.63
N ASP A 98 11.22 16.41 12.58
CA ASP A 98 9.85 16.87 12.39
C ASP A 98 9.80 18.16 11.60
N GLY A 99 8.70 18.42 10.89
CA GLY A 99 8.49 19.62 10.08
C GLY A 99 7.52 19.40 8.95
N ASP A 100 7.47 20.33 8.03
CA ASP A 100 6.73 20.20 6.78
C ASP A 100 7.36 19.16 5.85
N PHE A 101 6.70 18.87 4.73
CA PHE A 101 7.15 17.84 3.78
C PHE A 101 8.48 18.16 3.10
N GLU A 102 8.90 19.42 3.06
CA GLU A 102 10.18 19.84 2.48
C GLU A 102 11.35 19.63 3.45
N ASN A 103 11.09 19.76 4.75
CA ASN A 103 12.10 19.75 5.80
C ASN A 103 12.15 18.46 6.62
N ALA A 104 11.05 17.71 6.65
CA ALA A 104 10.98 16.46 7.42
C ALA A 104 11.95 15.40 6.89
N ARG A 105 12.60 14.69 7.81
CA ARG A 105 13.52 13.59 7.52
C ARG A 105 13.20 12.36 8.35
N PHE A 106 13.59 11.19 7.85
CA PHE A 106 13.38 9.91 8.51
C PHE A 106 14.71 9.16 8.62
N GLY A 107 15.12 8.84 9.83
CA GLY A 107 16.33 8.06 10.09
C GLY A 107 16.14 6.60 9.73
N ASN A 108 15.05 6.01 10.20
CA ASN A 108 14.67 4.64 9.91
C ASN A 108 13.15 4.52 9.85
N ALA A 109 12.60 4.34 8.65
CA ALA A 109 11.17 4.16 8.40
C ALA A 109 10.95 2.80 7.74
N GLU A 110 10.32 1.87 8.45
CA GLU A 110 10.18 0.49 7.98
C GLU A 110 8.72 0.08 7.78
N TRP A 111 7.82 0.48 8.68
CA TRP A 111 6.41 0.10 8.62
C TRP A 111 5.51 1.32 8.55
N LEU A 112 4.46 1.19 7.75
CA LEU A 112 3.47 2.23 7.51
C LEU A 112 2.07 1.70 7.79
N LEU A 113 1.25 2.54 8.42
CA LEU A 113 -0.16 2.27 8.67
C LEU A 113 -0.99 3.50 8.33
N MET A 114 -2.01 3.34 7.48
CA MET A 114 -2.94 4.43 7.18
C MET A 114 -3.95 4.59 8.32
N ASP A 115 -4.00 5.77 8.90
CA ASP A 115 -5.06 6.18 9.83
C ASP A 115 -6.18 6.89 9.07
N THR A 116 -7.28 6.18 8.89
CA THR A 116 -8.50 6.70 8.25
C THR A 116 -9.63 6.98 9.24
N PHE A 117 -9.40 6.76 10.54
CA PHE A 117 -10.39 6.90 11.60
C PHE A 117 -10.42 8.29 12.21
N GLY A 118 -9.31 9.03 12.11
CA GLY A 118 -9.20 10.41 12.60
C GLY A 118 -9.94 11.41 11.71
N ILE A 119 -10.01 12.66 12.18
CA ILE A 119 -10.59 13.78 11.41
C ILE A 119 -9.76 14.03 10.15
N GLN A 120 -8.45 13.91 10.25
CA GLN A 120 -7.50 14.10 9.16
C GLN A 120 -6.90 12.76 8.74
N LYS A 121 -6.65 12.59 7.45
CA LYS A 121 -5.96 11.41 6.91
C LYS A 121 -4.48 11.48 7.23
N CYS A 122 -4.00 10.51 7.99
CA CYS A 122 -2.61 10.43 8.39
C CYS A 122 -1.99 9.08 8.04
N LEU A 123 -0.68 9.05 7.89
CA LEU A 123 0.11 7.83 7.98
C LEU A 123 0.82 7.80 9.33
N ILE A 124 0.78 6.66 9.99
CA ILE A 124 1.64 6.37 11.14
C ILE A 124 2.83 5.57 10.62
N VAL A 125 4.01 5.99 10.99
CA VAL A 125 5.25 5.34 10.59
C VAL A 125 6.11 5.04 11.80
N ASN A 126 6.77 3.88 11.80
CA ASN A 126 7.80 3.54 12.77
C ASN A 126 8.95 2.77 12.11
N GLY A 127 10.06 2.71 12.81
CA GLY A 127 11.20 1.86 12.49
C GLY A 127 11.61 1.03 13.71
N PHE A 128 12.46 0.03 13.52
CA PHE A 128 12.83 -0.94 14.54
C PHE A 128 13.29 -0.31 15.86
N LYS A 129 14.11 0.72 15.78
CA LYS A 129 14.60 1.49 16.95
C LYS A 129 14.38 3.00 16.77
N GLY A 130 13.35 3.35 16.05
CA GLY A 130 13.02 4.73 15.77
C GLY A 130 11.81 5.24 16.57
N PRO A 131 11.42 6.48 16.35
CA PRO A 131 10.19 7.02 16.90
C PRO A 131 8.95 6.47 16.18
N ILE A 132 7.80 6.54 16.84
CA ILE A 132 6.51 6.49 16.17
C ILE A 132 6.18 7.91 15.71
N ARG A 133 5.91 8.11 14.43
CA ARG A 133 5.66 9.43 13.85
C ARG A 133 4.36 9.44 13.07
N ARG A 134 3.75 10.61 13.00
CA ARG A 134 2.57 10.89 12.19
C ARG A 134 2.95 11.74 10.98
N ILE A 135 2.52 11.33 9.80
CA ILE A 135 2.56 12.10 8.57
C ILE A 135 1.13 12.55 8.28
N ASN A 136 0.84 13.82 8.46
CA ASN A 136 -0.46 14.40 8.17
C ASN A 136 -0.51 14.74 6.67
N LEU A 137 -1.40 14.08 5.93
CA LEU A 137 -1.50 14.23 4.47
C LEU A 137 -2.26 15.51 4.06
N GLU A 138 -2.96 16.14 4.98
CA GLU A 138 -3.73 17.37 4.72
C GLU A 138 -2.94 18.63 5.05
N THR A 139 -2.28 18.67 6.22
CA THR A 139 -1.43 19.80 6.60
C THR A 139 -0.03 19.73 6.02
N GLN A 140 0.36 18.55 5.48
CA GLN A 140 1.70 18.28 4.96
C GLN A 140 2.78 18.45 6.03
N GLU A 141 2.53 17.93 7.23
CA GLU A 141 3.42 17.99 8.36
C GLU A 141 3.75 16.59 8.89
N VAL A 142 4.97 16.44 9.38
CA VAL A 142 5.45 15.26 10.10
C VAL A 142 5.70 15.64 11.55
N SER A 143 5.18 14.83 12.46
CA SER A 143 5.35 15.03 13.90
C SER A 143 5.64 13.72 14.63
N THR A 144 6.52 13.78 15.61
CA THR A 144 6.83 12.65 16.50
C THR A 144 5.72 12.49 17.52
N LEU A 145 5.12 11.30 17.58
CA LEU A 145 4.14 10.91 18.59
C LEU A 145 4.85 10.39 19.84
N MET A 146 5.84 9.51 19.66
CA MET A 146 6.57 8.90 20.75
C MET A 146 7.99 8.54 20.33
N THR A 147 8.95 8.72 21.21
CA THR A 147 10.35 8.35 21.01
C THR A 147 10.68 7.00 21.66
N GLU A 148 11.72 6.33 21.18
CA GLU A 148 12.24 5.08 21.76
C GLU A 148 12.53 5.22 23.27
N GLY A 149 13.07 6.35 23.70
CA GLY A 149 13.42 6.62 25.11
C GLY A 149 12.26 6.75 26.09
N GLN A 150 11.01 6.69 25.62
CA GLN A 150 9.82 6.67 26.49
C GLN A 150 9.51 5.28 27.07
N GLY A 151 10.40 4.31 26.90
CA GLY A 151 10.66 3.26 27.88
C GLY A 151 9.88 1.96 27.73
N LEU A 152 9.17 1.73 26.62
CA LEU A 152 8.39 0.50 26.46
C LEU A 152 8.92 -0.45 25.38
N PHE A 153 9.62 0.04 24.38
CA PHE A 153 9.98 -0.74 23.19
C PHE A 153 11.47 -1.10 23.17
N GLY A 154 11.76 -2.36 22.85
CA GLY A 154 13.11 -2.84 22.55
C GLY A 154 13.43 -2.89 21.09
N GLY A 155 12.39 -3.07 20.27
CA GLY A 155 12.44 -3.06 18.83
C GLY A 155 11.04 -3.16 18.25
N MET A 156 10.50 -2.04 17.82
CA MET A 156 9.15 -2.00 17.23
C MET A 156 9.15 -2.62 15.85
N TYR A 157 8.13 -3.42 15.56
CA TYR A 157 7.89 -3.96 14.24
C TYR A 157 6.57 -3.45 13.68
N TYR A 158 5.56 -4.26 13.68
CA TYR A 158 4.31 -4.04 12.97
C TYR A 158 3.28 -3.28 13.81
N MET A 159 2.34 -2.64 13.11
CA MET A 159 1.27 -1.91 13.75
C MET A 159 -0.08 -2.28 13.14
N CYS A 160 -1.14 -2.27 13.95
CA CYS A 160 -2.51 -2.32 13.46
C CYS A 160 -3.44 -1.53 14.38
N PHE A 161 -4.54 -1.03 13.83
CA PHE A 161 -5.63 -0.47 14.62
C PHE A 161 -6.63 -1.54 15.04
N ASP A 162 -7.36 -1.29 16.13
CA ASP A 162 -8.62 -1.97 16.40
C ASP A 162 -9.69 -1.56 15.37
N ALA A 163 -10.88 -2.15 15.45
CA ALA A 163 -11.95 -1.89 14.49
C ALA A 163 -12.52 -0.47 14.54
N THR A 164 -12.29 0.26 15.63
CA THR A 164 -12.77 1.64 15.83
C THR A 164 -11.70 2.68 15.52
N GLY A 165 -10.43 2.25 15.46
CA GLY A 165 -9.28 3.13 15.34
C GLY A 165 -8.90 3.85 16.65
N ASP A 166 -9.54 3.50 17.76
CA ASP A 166 -9.25 4.11 19.07
C ASP A 166 -7.99 3.56 19.71
N THR A 167 -7.60 2.35 19.34
CA THR A 167 -6.43 1.66 19.86
C THR A 167 -5.46 1.32 18.73
N LEU A 168 -4.23 1.78 18.83
CA LEU A 168 -3.10 1.39 17.99
C LEU A 168 -2.30 0.32 18.74
N PHE A 169 -2.20 -0.88 18.17
CA PHE A 169 -1.34 -1.95 18.65
C PHE A 169 0.00 -1.91 17.92
N VAL A 170 1.06 -2.16 18.67
CA VAL A 170 2.44 -2.19 18.16
C VAL A 170 3.11 -3.46 18.67
N SER A 171 3.64 -4.27 17.78
CA SER A 171 4.44 -5.44 18.13
C SER A 171 5.87 -5.02 18.48
N ASP A 172 6.47 -5.71 19.46
CA ASP A 172 7.76 -5.36 20.00
C ASP A 172 8.66 -6.60 20.20
N ASP A 173 9.89 -6.50 19.74
CA ASP A 173 10.94 -7.50 19.97
C ASP A 173 11.86 -7.05 21.11
N HIS A 174 11.59 -7.49 22.30
CA HIS A 174 12.39 -7.17 23.48
C HIS A 174 13.57 -8.11 23.73
N GLY A 175 13.81 -9.07 22.84
CA GLY A 175 14.88 -10.05 23.00
C GLY A 175 14.68 -11.02 24.17
N GLN A 176 15.28 -12.18 24.12
CA GLN A 176 15.07 -13.29 25.06
C GLN A 176 15.53 -13.06 26.51
N SER A 177 16.21 -11.97 26.80
CA SER A 177 16.93 -11.79 28.08
C SER A 177 16.17 -11.03 29.17
N ASN A 178 15.02 -10.43 28.86
CA ASN A 178 14.32 -9.58 29.84
C ASN A 178 13.02 -10.23 30.34
N LYS A 179 12.89 -10.36 31.65
CA LYS A 179 11.71 -10.96 32.32
C LYS A 179 10.47 -10.06 32.27
N ASP A 180 10.64 -8.79 31.91
CA ASP A 180 9.56 -7.81 31.76
C ASP A 180 9.08 -7.71 30.29
N ARG A 181 9.07 -8.83 29.59
CA ARG A 181 8.74 -8.92 28.15
C ARG A 181 7.36 -8.37 27.86
N ARG A 182 7.34 -7.43 26.95
CA ARG A 182 6.12 -6.86 26.37
C ARG A 182 6.13 -7.18 24.91
N GLU A 183 5.17 -7.96 24.47
CA GLU A 183 5.16 -8.44 23.10
C GLU A 183 4.31 -7.62 22.20
N ILE A 184 3.22 -7.13 22.79
CA ILE A 184 2.34 -6.16 22.14
C ILE A 184 2.08 -5.04 23.13
N ALA A 185 2.35 -3.84 22.67
CA ALA A 185 1.93 -2.62 23.36
C ALA A 185 0.70 -2.03 22.69
N TYR A 186 -0.02 -1.18 23.39
CA TYR A 186 -1.09 -0.40 22.83
C TYR A 186 -1.00 1.08 23.20
N LEU A 187 -1.48 1.92 22.29
CA LEU A 187 -1.57 3.37 22.45
C LEU A 187 -3.01 3.80 22.15
N LEU A 188 -3.49 4.81 22.86
CA LEU A 188 -4.87 5.27 22.73
C LEU A 188 -4.96 6.56 21.93
N ARG A 189 -5.95 6.65 21.05
CA ARG A 189 -6.28 7.87 20.28
C ARG A 189 -6.64 9.04 21.20
N SER A 190 -7.35 8.77 22.31
CA SER A 190 -7.70 9.79 23.30
C SER A 190 -6.50 10.47 23.97
N GLU A 191 -5.32 9.86 23.85
CA GLU A 191 -4.03 10.42 24.33
C GLU A 191 -3.11 10.79 23.18
N ASP A 192 -3.67 10.96 21.98
CA ASP A 192 -2.95 11.26 20.74
C ASP A 192 -1.81 10.26 20.44
N PHE A 193 -1.97 9.00 20.85
CA PHE A 193 -0.98 7.93 20.72
C PHE A 193 0.38 8.23 21.36
N ARG A 194 0.43 9.09 22.38
CA ARG A 194 1.67 9.54 23.02
C ARG A 194 2.11 8.72 24.21
N ARG A 195 1.34 7.69 24.57
CA ARG A 195 1.63 6.83 25.71
C ARG A 195 1.40 5.38 25.38
N ALA A 196 2.47 4.60 25.39
CA ALA A 196 2.39 3.15 25.21
C ALA A 196 2.12 2.45 26.57
N ARG A 197 1.35 1.36 26.50
CA ARG A 197 1.03 0.48 27.61
C ARG A 197 1.18 -0.97 27.15
N PRO A 198 1.63 -1.87 28.05
CA PRO A 198 1.68 -3.29 27.74
C PRO A 198 0.26 -3.84 27.52
N TYR A 199 0.11 -4.69 26.50
CA TYR A 199 -1.15 -5.38 26.21
C TYR A 199 -1.05 -6.87 26.51
N VAL A 200 -0.05 -7.55 25.98
CA VAL A 200 0.24 -8.96 26.23
C VAL A 200 1.68 -9.08 26.73
N TYR A 201 1.88 -9.87 27.78
CA TYR A 201 3.20 -10.24 28.29
C TYR A 201 3.37 -11.73 28.06
N ASP A 202 4.35 -12.19 27.35
CA ASP A 202 4.79 -13.59 27.36
C ASP A 202 5.88 -13.93 26.32
N ARG A 203 5.82 -13.45 25.08
CA ARG A 203 6.69 -13.87 23.98
C ARG A 203 6.95 -12.71 23.02
N THR A 204 7.97 -12.81 22.21
CA THR A 204 8.36 -11.77 21.24
C THR A 204 7.36 -11.68 20.09
N GLY A 205 6.62 -10.59 20.00
CA GLY A 205 5.70 -10.31 18.92
C GLY A 205 6.42 -9.73 17.69
N TYR A 206 6.11 -10.22 16.50
CA TYR A 206 6.71 -9.74 15.25
C TYR A 206 5.74 -8.98 14.35
N SER A 207 4.56 -9.51 14.15
CA SER A 207 3.49 -8.87 13.39
C SER A 207 2.18 -8.99 14.16
N CYS A 208 1.29 -8.03 14.00
CA CYS A 208 -0.03 -8.07 14.64
C CYS A 208 -1.14 -7.67 13.67
N ALA A 209 -2.33 -8.25 13.86
CA ALA A 209 -3.52 -7.94 13.08
C ALA A 209 -4.79 -8.11 13.93
N TYR A 210 -5.76 -7.24 13.72
CA TYR A 210 -6.98 -7.22 14.50
C TYR A 210 -8.16 -7.83 13.73
N GLN A 211 -8.84 -8.81 14.34
CA GLN A 211 -10.07 -9.41 13.81
C GLN A 211 -11.29 -8.57 14.26
N PRO A 212 -11.95 -7.85 13.34
CA PRO A 212 -13.00 -6.90 13.70
C PRO A 212 -14.28 -7.57 14.23
N LEU A 213 -14.59 -8.80 13.77
CA LEU A 213 -15.82 -9.49 14.14
C LEU A 213 -15.79 -10.02 15.59
N THR A 214 -14.63 -10.50 16.04
CA THR A 214 -14.45 -11.04 17.39
C THR A 214 -13.74 -10.08 18.34
N LYS A 215 -13.29 -8.93 17.83
CA LYS A 215 -12.49 -7.94 18.58
C LYS A 215 -11.25 -8.57 19.22
N THR A 216 -10.58 -9.44 18.47
CA THR A 216 -9.43 -10.21 18.94
C THR A 216 -8.17 -9.80 18.20
N LEU A 217 -7.10 -9.54 18.93
CA LEU A 217 -5.79 -9.33 18.36
C LEU A 217 -5.08 -10.66 18.15
N TYR A 218 -4.58 -10.86 16.94
CA TYR A 218 -3.70 -11.95 16.55
C TYR A 218 -2.30 -11.40 16.29
N TYR A 219 -1.27 -12.19 16.57
CA TYR A 219 0.11 -11.79 16.33
C TYR A 219 1.00 -13.01 16.07
N THR A 220 2.10 -12.79 15.37
CA THR A 220 3.12 -13.83 15.17
C THR A 220 4.15 -13.78 16.27
N VAL A 221 4.60 -14.95 16.69
CA VAL A 221 5.68 -15.11 17.66
C VAL A 221 6.97 -15.40 16.93
N TYR A 222 7.93 -14.47 16.99
CA TYR A 222 9.15 -14.48 16.18
C TYR A 222 9.91 -15.81 16.24
N TRP A 223 10.38 -16.20 17.40
CA TRP A 223 11.23 -17.41 17.54
C TRP A 223 10.50 -18.75 17.44
N GLN A 224 9.19 -18.74 17.44
CA GLN A 224 8.41 -19.98 17.46
C GLN A 224 7.72 -20.27 16.14
N GLY A 225 7.60 -19.27 15.27
CA GLY A 225 6.86 -19.38 14.02
C GLY A 225 5.40 -19.80 14.25
N THR A 226 4.77 -19.24 15.29
CA THR A 226 3.36 -19.49 15.63
C THR A 226 2.55 -18.23 15.49
N ILE A 227 1.24 -18.38 15.32
CA ILE A 227 0.26 -17.31 15.44
C ILE A 227 -0.46 -17.53 16.76
N ASP A 228 -0.37 -16.53 17.60
CA ASP A 228 -1.03 -16.47 18.88
C ASP A 228 -2.15 -15.43 18.84
N LYS A 229 -3.08 -15.51 19.77
CA LYS A 229 -4.10 -14.50 19.99
C LYS A 229 -4.09 -14.01 21.44
N ALA A 230 -4.43 -12.76 21.64
CA ALA A 230 -4.64 -12.19 22.97
C ALA A 230 -5.99 -12.61 23.53
N VAL A 231 -5.99 -13.19 24.71
CA VAL A 231 -7.19 -13.66 25.43
C VAL A 231 -7.21 -13.06 26.83
N PHE A 232 -8.37 -12.56 27.25
CA PHE A 232 -8.54 -12.07 28.62
C PHE A 232 -8.51 -13.22 29.63
N ASP A 233 -7.63 -13.13 30.62
CA ASP A 233 -7.57 -14.07 31.75
C ASP A 233 -8.17 -13.40 32.99
N PRO A 234 -9.31 -13.89 33.50
CA PRO A 234 -9.96 -13.33 34.67
C PRO A 234 -9.15 -13.54 35.96
N THR A 235 -8.19 -14.47 35.99
CA THR A 235 -7.35 -14.74 37.17
C THR A 235 -6.29 -13.66 37.31
N THR A 236 -5.62 -13.29 36.21
CA THR A 236 -4.59 -12.26 36.20
C THR A 236 -5.14 -10.85 35.96
N GLN A 237 -6.42 -10.75 35.57
CA GLN A 237 -7.08 -9.50 35.14
C GLN A 237 -6.35 -8.82 33.98
N GLY A 238 -5.70 -9.60 33.10
CA GLY A 238 -4.89 -9.13 31.99
C GLY A 238 -5.10 -9.94 30.71
N MET A 239 -4.44 -9.51 29.64
CA MET A 239 -4.41 -10.26 28.39
C MET A 239 -3.25 -11.25 28.43
N VAL A 240 -3.52 -12.48 28.05
CA VAL A 240 -2.53 -13.55 27.96
C VAL A 240 -2.48 -14.11 26.53
N ALA A 241 -1.33 -14.66 26.18
CA ALA A 241 -1.10 -15.33 24.90
C ALA A 241 -1.80 -16.69 24.85
N LYS A 242 -2.43 -16.98 23.74
CA LYS A 242 -2.94 -18.32 23.42
C LYS A 242 -2.55 -18.68 22.01
N GLU A 243 -1.70 -19.72 21.87
CA GLU A 243 -1.32 -20.28 20.56
C GLU A 243 -2.56 -20.77 19.81
N VAL A 244 -2.64 -20.45 18.53
CA VAL A 244 -3.73 -20.86 17.63
C VAL A 244 -3.24 -21.94 16.69
N PHE A 245 -2.19 -21.67 15.90
CA PHE A 245 -1.56 -22.62 14.99
C PHE A 245 -0.17 -22.10 14.56
N PRO A 246 0.69 -22.95 13.98
CA PRO A 246 1.93 -22.52 13.33
C PRO A 246 1.63 -21.56 12.18
N THR A 247 2.55 -20.61 11.90
CA THR A 247 2.42 -19.65 10.79
C THR A 247 2.16 -20.36 9.47
N TYR A 248 2.91 -21.42 9.22
CA TYR A 248 2.75 -22.42 8.15
C TYR A 248 3.64 -23.63 8.47
N GLU A 249 3.67 -24.63 7.58
CA GLU A 249 4.32 -25.93 7.89
C GLU A 249 5.80 -25.84 8.27
N SER A 250 6.56 -24.91 7.67
CA SER A 250 7.98 -24.68 7.98
C SER A 250 8.25 -23.86 9.23
N ARG A 251 7.22 -23.37 9.95
CA ARG A 251 7.34 -22.51 11.13
C ARG A 251 8.27 -21.32 10.92
N ASN A 252 7.99 -20.50 9.91
CA ASN A 252 8.82 -19.34 9.60
C ASN A 252 8.64 -18.23 10.63
N GLU A 253 9.73 -17.71 11.12
CA GLU A 253 9.77 -16.66 12.13
C GLU A 253 9.37 -15.29 11.57
N HIS A 254 9.62 -15.05 10.27
CA HIS A 254 9.31 -13.79 9.58
C HIS A 254 7.97 -13.89 8.85
N ALA A 255 6.88 -13.90 9.59
CA ALA A 255 5.55 -13.93 9.02
C ALA A 255 4.75 -12.68 9.39
N TYR A 256 4.13 -12.05 8.38
CA TYR A 256 3.30 -10.86 8.55
C TYR A 256 1.83 -11.21 8.41
N LEU A 257 1.02 -10.68 9.30
CA LEU A 257 -0.42 -10.90 9.32
C LEU A 257 -1.15 -9.69 8.77
N THR A 258 -2.18 -9.93 7.97
CA THR A 258 -3.13 -8.90 7.56
C THR A 258 -4.53 -9.49 7.51
N VAL A 259 -5.42 -9.05 8.39
CA VAL A 259 -6.82 -9.48 8.42
C VAL A 259 -7.60 -8.70 7.38
N HIS A 260 -8.44 -9.41 6.62
CA HIS A 260 -9.39 -8.82 5.68
C HIS A 260 -10.27 -7.76 6.39
N PRO A 261 -10.55 -6.60 5.79
CA PRO A 261 -11.30 -5.52 6.46
C PRO A 261 -12.66 -5.94 7.01
N GLU A 262 -13.32 -6.90 6.38
CA GLU A 262 -14.60 -7.46 6.85
C GLU A 262 -14.42 -8.73 7.72
N GLY A 263 -13.20 -9.07 8.11
CA GLY A 263 -12.90 -10.22 8.96
C GLY A 263 -13.07 -11.60 8.33
N LYS A 264 -13.25 -11.70 7.01
CA LYS A 264 -13.54 -12.96 6.29
C LYS A 264 -12.39 -13.95 6.30
N TYR A 265 -11.18 -13.48 6.25
CA TYR A 265 -9.96 -14.28 6.26
C TYR A 265 -8.74 -13.46 6.71
N MET A 266 -7.64 -14.12 6.91
CA MET A 266 -6.35 -13.50 7.20
C MET A 266 -5.33 -13.97 6.17
N TYR A 267 -4.55 -13.04 5.65
CA TYR A 267 -3.33 -13.35 4.91
C TYR A 267 -2.14 -13.43 5.85
N ILE A 268 -1.27 -14.39 5.55
CA ILE A 268 0.01 -14.60 6.23
C ILE A 268 1.08 -14.60 5.15
N THR A 269 1.95 -13.59 5.17
CA THR A 269 3.05 -13.45 4.21
C THR A 269 4.35 -13.88 4.83
N GLY A 270 5.14 -14.63 4.08
CA GLY A 270 6.47 -15.10 4.49
C GLY A 270 6.94 -16.24 3.61
N ALA A 271 8.22 -16.64 3.69
CA ALA A 271 8.82 -17.76 2.94
C ALA A 271 8.53 -17.74 1.43
N ASN A 272 8.52 -16.57 0.81
CA ASN A 272 8.18 -16.34 -0.60
C ASN A 272 6.75 -16.74 -1.00
N CYS A 273 5.85 -16.77 -0.02
CA CYS A 273 4.46 -17.18 -0.19
C CYS A 273 3.48 -16.20 0.45
N LEU A 274 2.24 -16.34 0.03
CA LEU A 274 1.06 -15.79 0.67
C LEU A 274 0.14 -16.98 1.04
N TYR A 275 -0.08 -17.15 2.33
CA TYR A 275 -1.05 -18.12 2.85
C TYR A 275 -2.36 -17.41 3.18
N LYS A 276 -3.47 -18.15 3.09
CA LYS A 276 -4.81 -17.70 3.41
C LYS A 276 -5.42 -18.57 4.49
N SER A 277 -5.85 -17.95 5.58
CA SER A 277 -6.57 -18.59 6.68
C SER A 277 -7.99 -18.07 6.73
N MET A 278 -8.97 -18.92 6.45
CA MET A 278 -10.38 -18.55 6.44
C MET A 278 -10.90 -18.41 7.87
N PHE A 279 -11.72 -17.41 8.11
CA PHE A 279 -12.42 -17.26 9.38
C PHE A 279 -13.71 -18.10 9.38
N ASN A 280 -13.88 -18.91 10.42
CA ASN A 280 -15.10 -19.67 10.63
C ASN A 280 -16.02 -18.89 11.59
N PRO A 281 -17.17 -18.40 11.13
CA PRO A 281 -18.08 -17.61 11.96
C PRO A 281 -18.78 -18.42 13.07
N GLU A 282 -18.89 -19.74 12.93
CA GLU A 282 -19.53 -20.61 13.92
C GLU A 282 -18.60 -20.85 15.11
N THR A 283 -17.35 -21.21 14.84
CA THR A 283 -16.33 -21.40 15.89
C THR A 283 -15.69 -20.11 16.37
N LYS A 284 -15.86 -19.01 15.62
CA LYS A 284 -15.22 -17.71 15.83
C LYS A 284 -13.70 -17.78 15.84
N GLU A 285 -13.13 -18.68 15.04
CA GLU A 285 -11.70 -18.94 14.93
C GLU A 285 -11.23 -18.91 13.47
N PHE A 286 -9.99 -18.56 13.25
CA PHE A 286 -9.32 -18.78 11.98
C PHE A 286 -8.98 -20.25 11.80
N GLN A 287 -9.12 -20.75 10.58
CA GLN A 287 -8.76 -22.12 10.21
C GLN A 287 -7.25 -22.22 9.91
N LYS A 288 -6.72 -23.44 9.89
CA LYS A 288 -5.33 -23.70 9.48
C LYS A 288 -5.07 -23.04 8.12
N PRO A 289 -3.98 -22.24 7.98
CA PRO A 289 -3.68 -21.57 6.73
C PRO A 289 -3.34 -22.53 5.61
N THR A 290 -3.74 -22.18 4.40
CA THR A 290 -3.40 -22.89 3.17
C THR A 290 -2.65 -21.97 2.22
N MET A 291 -1.71 -22.51 1.43
CA MET A 291 -0.99 -21.73 0.44
C MET A 291 -1.97 -21.17 -0.60
N PHE A 292 -1.92 -19.88 -0.82
CA PHE A 292 -2.82 -19.16 -1.71
C PHE A 292 -2.10 -18.65 -2.97
N ALA A 293 -0.89 -18.12 -2.81
CA ALA A 293 -0.10 -17.56 -3.91
C ALA A 293 1.40 -17.65 -3.60
N GLY A 294 2.23 -17.70 -4.63
CA GLY A 294 3.67 -17.90 -4.48
C GLY A 294 4.07 -19.35 -4.35
N SER A 295 5.32 -19.62 -3.97
CA SER A 295 5.83 -20.98 -3.77
C SER A 295 6.90 -20.99 -2.70
N GLU A 296 6.69 -21.78 -1.65
CA GLU A 296 7.63 -21.89 -0.53
C GLU A 296 9.02 -22.29 -1.00
N GLY A 297 10.04 -21.56 -0.55
CA GLY A 297 11.44 -21.80 -0.92
C GLY A 297 11.83 -21.44 -2.36
N ALA A 298 10.90 -20.99 -3.21
CA ALA A 298 11.19 -20.56 -4.58
C ALA A 298 11.14 -19.03 -4.68
N SER A 299 12.32 -18.42 -4.64
CA SER A 299 12.48 -16.98 -4.79
C SER A 299 12.61 -16.60 -6.26
N ASP A 300 11.67 -15.82 -6.77
CA ASP A 300 11.69 -15.29 -8.13
C ASP A 300 10.68 -14.15 -8.25
N TRP A 301 10.68 -13.47 -9.40
CA TRP A 301 9.73 -12.43 -9.72
C TRP A 301 8.87 -12.84 -10.92
N VAL A 302 7.70 -13.41 -10.66
CA VAL A 302 6.80 -13.90 -11.70
C VAL A 302 5.36 -13.45 -11.44
N ASP A 303 4.80 -12.72 -12.41
CA ASP A 303 3.37 -12.40 -12.47
C ASP A 303 2.61 -13.60 -13.00
N SER A 304 1.72 -14.19 -12.20
CA SER A 304 0.94 -15.37 -12.59
C SER A 304 -0.17 -15.65 -11.56
N PRO A 305 -1.18 -16.46 -11.90
CA PRO A 305 -2.19 -16.87 -10.93
C PRO A 305 -1.65 -17.83 -9.85
N GLY A 306 -2.07 -17.62 -8.61
CA GLY A 306 -1.90 -18.51 -7.49
C GLY A 306 -0.46 -18.97 -7.26
N THR A 307 -0.28 -20.26 -7.09
CA THR A 307 1.03 -20.88 -6.80
C THR A 307 1.98 -20.96 -8.01
N SER A 308 1.53 -20.52 -9.19
CA SER A 308 2.42 -20.35 -10.35
C SER A 308 3.18 -19.02 -10.32
N GLY A 309 2.69 -18.03 -9.58
CA GLY A 309 3.41 -16.77 -9.35
C GLY A 309 4.56 -16.93 -8.37
N ARG A 310 5.44 -15.94 -8.31
CA ARG A 310 6.60 -15.95 -7.41
C ARG A 310 6.78 -14.59 -6.75
N PHE A 311 7.28 -14.63 -5.52
CA PHE A 311 7.75 -13.49 -4.75
C PHE A 311 9.23 -13.67 -4.41
N VAL A 312 9.94 -12.57 -4.24
CA VAL A 312 11.35 -12.62 -3.83
C VAL A 312 11.48 -12.60 -2.30
N TRP A 313 10.80 -11.67 -1.64
CA TRP A 313 10.72 -11.59 -0.18
C TRP A 313 9.51 -10.75 0.23
N PRO A 314 8.32 -11.33 0.25
CA PRO A 314 7.10 -10.60 0.56
C PRO A 314 7.04 -10.20 2.03
N TYR A 315 6.73 -8.95 2.27
CA TYR A 315 6.69 -8.31 3.58
C TYR A 315 5.27 -7.86 3.94
N GLN A 316 5.14 -6.60 4.29
CA GLN A 316 3.89 -5.95 4.65
C GLN A 316 2.97 -5.79 3.44
N GLY A 317 1.68 -6.00 3.66
CA GLY A 317 0.64 -5.72 2.67
C GLY A 317 -0.57 -5.03 3.28
N THR A 318 -1.43 -4.53 2.41
CA THR A 318 -2.67 -3.86 2.79
C THR A 318 -3.78 -4.15 1.81
N PHE A 319 -5.01 -4.21 2.30
CA PHE A 319 -6.20 -4.34 1.48
C PHE A 319 -6.66 -2.98 0.95
N VAL A 320 -6.97 -2.93 -0.34
CA VAL A 320 -7.49 -1.73 -1.01
C VAL A 320 -8.79 -2.08 -1.72
N LYS A 321 -9.85 -1.34 -1.40
CA LYS A 321 -11.16 -1.53 -2.00
C LYS A 321 -11.12 -1.22 -3.50
N ASN A 322 -11.54 -2.17 -4.32
CA ASN A 322 -11.63 -2.04 -5.77
C ASN A 322 -13.06 -1.65 -6.17
N LYS A 323 -13.19 -0.48 -6.79
CA LYS A 323 -14.50 0.06 -7.20
C LYS A 323 -15.16 -0.79 -8.29
N ASP A 324 -14.38 -1.33 -9.22
CA ASP A 324 -14.90 -2.15 -10.31
C ASP A 324 -15.51 -3.46 -9.78
N TYR A 325 -14.93 -4.03 -8.71
CA TYR A 325 -15.50 -5.21 -8.06
C TYR A 325 -16.78 -4.89 -7.31
N LEU A 326 -16.84 -3.72 -6.67
CA LEU A 326 -18.06 -3.25 -6.02
C LEU A 326 -19.20 -3.04 -7.03
N GLU A 327 -18.91 -2.38 -8.16
CA GLU A 327 -19.86 -2.13 -9.24
C GLU A 327 -20.31 -3.44 -9.92
N ALA A 328 -19.41 -4.42 -10.03
CA ALA A 328 -19.71 -5.75 -10.54
C ALA A 328 -20.43 -6.67 -9.53
N GLY A 329 -20.70 -6.21 -8.30
CA GLY A 329 -21.37 -6.98 -7.26
C GLY A 329 -20.60 -8.22 -6.78
N LYS A 330 -19.25 -8.18 -6.82
CA LYS A 330 -18.43 -9.29 -6.33
C LYS A 330 -18.54 -9.44 -4.82
N SER A 331 -18.45 -10.67 -4.33
CA SER A 331 -18.51 -11.00 -2.90
C SER A 331 -17.28 -10.56 -2.11
N ASP A 332 -16.13 -10.45 -2.78
CA ASP A 332 -14.91 -9.88 -2.25
C ASP A 332 -14.47 -8.73 -3.17
N ILE A 333 -14.37 -7.55 -2.60
CA ILE A 333 -14.14 -6.29 -3.32
C ILE A 333 -12.78 -5.67 -3.02
N TYR A 334 -11.84 -6.45 -2.46
CA TYR A 334 -10.55 -5.94 -2.05
C TYR A 334 -9.41 -6.59 -2.81
N ASP A 335 -8.61 -5.80 -3.50
CA ASP A 335 -7.26 -6.21 -3.91
C ASP A 335 -6.30 -6.12 -2.71
N PHE A 336 -5.29 -6.98 -2.69
CA PHE A 336 -4.22 -6.95 -1.70
C PHE A 336 -2.94 -6.43 -2.33
N TYR A 337 -2.39 -5.35 -1.79
CA TYR A 337 -1.13 -4.78 -2.23
C TYR A 337 -0.02 -5.16 -1.26
N LEU A 338 1.04 -5.73 -1.78
CA LEU A 338 2.10 -6.38 -1.02
C LEU A 338 3.46 -5.80 -1.40
N CYS A 339 4.24 -5.40 -0.41
CA CYS A 339 5.63 -5.03 -0.59
C CYS A 339 6.48 -6.30 -0.79
N ASP A 340 7.01 -6.49 -1.98
CA ASP A 340 7.99 -7.54 -2.29
C ASP A 340 9.40 -6.93 -2.17
N ARG A 341 9.92 -6.94 -0.93
CA ARG A 341 11.07 -6.15 -0.49
C ARG A 341 12.29 -6.37 -1.37
N ASN A 342 12.76 -7.59 -1.50
CA ASN A 342 13.95 -7.91 -2.28
C ASN A 342 13.65 -7.98 -3.80
N GLY A 343 12.39 -8.02 -4.18
CA GLY A 343 11.93 -7.84 -5.55
C GLY A 343 11.86 -6.37 -5.98
N HIS A 344 12.10 -5.43 -5.06
CA HIS A 344 12.03 -3.99 -5.30
C HIS A 344 10.76 -3.53 -6.02
N CYS A 345 9.63 -4.12 -5.63
CA CYS A 345 8.35 -3.82 -6.26
C CYS A 345 7.17 -3.97 -5.29
N ILE A 346 6.06 -3.37 -5.69
CA ILE A 346 4.76 -3.59 -5.06
C ILE A 346 3.98 -4.54 -5.95
N ARG A 347 3.52 -5.64 -5.36
CA ARG A 347 2.69 -6.65 -6.03
C ARG A 347 1.23 -6.40 -5.70
N LYS A 348 0.37 -6.59 -6.67
CA LYS A 348 -1.07 -6.58 -6.51
C LYS A 348 -1.59 -8.01 -6.64
N ILE A 349 -2.37 -8.45 -5.67
CA ILE A 349 -2.99 -9.78 -5.63
C ILE A 349 -4.52 -9.59 -5.60
N THR A 350 -5.21 -10.17 -6.58
CA THR A 350 -6.68 -10.14 -6.61
C THR A 350 -7.28 -11.14 -5.61
N PRO A 351 -8.58 -11.03 -5.26
CA PRO A 351 -9.28 -12.02 -4.42
C PRO A 351 -9.20 -13.45 -4.95
N ASP A 352 -9.05 -13.61 -6.26
CA ASP A 352 -8.91 -14.91 -6.94
C ASP A 352 -7.45 -15.40 -7.02
N GLY A 353 -6.50 -14.64 -6.46
CA GLY A 353 -5.09 -15.01 -6.36
C GLY A 353 -4.24 -14.65 -7.57
N ILE A 354 -4.70 -13.79 -8.48
CA ILE A 354 -3.88 -13.34 -9.61
C ILE A 354 -2.85 -12.33 -9.10
N ILE A 355 -1.57 -12.64 -9.28
CA ILE A 355 -0.44 -11.79 -8.92
C ILE A 355 -0.04 -10.95 -10.14
N SER A 356 0.14 -9.66 -9.94
CA SER A 356 0.69 -8.73 -10.93
C SER A 356 1.59 -7.70 -10.27
N THR A 357 2.57 -7.19 -11.00
CA THR A 357 3.41 -6.07 -10.54
C THR A 357 2.65 -4.77 -10.70
N TYR A 358 2.46 -4.05 -9.60
CA TYR A 358 1.78 -2.76 -9.58
C TYR A 358 2.72 -1.58 -9.75
N ALA A 359 3.87 -1.60 -9.08
CA ALA A 359 4.89 -0.56 -9.15
C ALA A 359 6.28 -1.16 -8.90
N GLY A 360 7.32 -0.49 -9.40
CA GLY A 360 8.68 -1.02 -9.39
C GLY A 360 8.99 -1.84 -10.64
N ARG A 361 10.26 -2.23 -10.79
CA ARG A 361 10.69 -3.00 -11.98
C ARG A 361 10.72 -4.50 -11.76
N GLY A 362 10.76 -4.92 -10.51
CA GLY A 362 11.12 -6.28 -10.14
C GLY A 362 12.61 -6.56 -10.41
N SER A 363 13.22 -7.30 -9.54
CA SER A 363 14.56 -7.86 -9.73
C SER A 363 14.69 -9.11 -8.87
N VAL A 364 15.61 -9.98 -9.22
CA VAL A 364 15.95 -11.18 -8.46
C VAL A 364 17.36 -11.03 -7.93
#